data_05b966288135fadbaed049cf41fe47e9
#
_entry.id   05b966288135fadbaed049cf41fe47e9
#
_cell.length_a   1.000
_cell.length_b   1.000
_cell.length_c   1.000
_cell.angle_alpha   90.00
_cell.angle_beta   90.00
_cell.angle_gamma   90.00
#
_symmetry.space_group_name_H-M   'P 1'
#
loop_
_entity.id
_entity.type
_entity.pdbx_description
1 polymer ?
#
loop_
_entity_poly.entity_id
_entity_poly.type
_entity_poly.pdbx_seq_one_letter_code
_entity_poly.pdbx_strand_id
1 'polypeptide(L)'
;MTSRSDAPYWRHDAYTLRSLASALKKCVDHARSLGHLGSNSTVVDLGCGDAPYKNLMAAGGARYIGCDIQPGPKVEFTINDDGSVPLPAAAANCVASFQVLEHVWDLDRYLGECRRLLAPDGLLILSTHGNWLYHPHPTDYRRWTRDGLLRELTSRGFAIVDTLSIVGPLAWTTQFRTIAYHHVFKRFGLVGRFFSALLCLLMYARMALEDQLTPQDMIRDNAAVYLVLARRLP
;
A
#
# COMPACT_ATOMS: atom_id res chain seq x y z
N MET A 1 -9.56 6.66 -15.55
CA MET A 1 -9.19 5.42 -14.82
C MET A 1 -9.91 5.44 -13.50
N THR A 2 -10.62 4.36 -13.14
CA THR A 2 -11.21 4.20 -11.81
C THR A 2 -10.08 4.15 -10.78
N SER A 3 -10.21 4.90 -9.68
CA SER A 3 -9.25 4.89 -8.57
C SER A 3 -9.01 3.45 -8.09
N ARG A 4 -7.81 3.12 -7.61
CA ARG A 4 -7.53 1.81 -7.00
C ARG A 4 -8.45 1.53 -5.80
N SER A 5 -8.88 2.59 -5.08
CA SER A 5 -9.85 2.51 -3.98
C SER A 5 -11.23 2.02 -4.41
N ASP A 6 -11.62 2.28 -5.67
CA ASP A 6 -12.95 1.98 -6.21
C ASP A 6 -12.88 0.94 -7.33
N ALA A 7 -11.94 0.00 -7.24
CA ALA A 7 -11.77 -1.07 -8.20
C ALA A 7 -13.10 -1.82 -8.40
N PRO A 8 -13.60 -1.96 -9.65
CA PRO A 8 -14.85 -2.66 -9.90
C PRO A 8 -14.72 -4.14 -9.55
N TYR A 9 -15.76 -4.75 -8.99
CA TYR A 9 -15.76 -6.11 -8.47
C TYR A 9 -15.35 -7.19 -9.49
N TRP A 10 -15.54 -6.94 -10.78
CA TRP A 10 -15.12 -7.84 -11.88
C TRP A 10 -13.64 -7.69 -12.28
N ARG A 11 -12.90 -6.79 -11.65
CA ARG A 11 -11.47 -6.67 -11.85
C ARG A 11 -10.74 -7.78 -11.08
N HIS A 12 -9.75 -8.40 -11.73
CA HIS A 12 -9.06 -9.60 -11.21
C HIS A 12 -8.34 -9.40 -9.87
N ASP A 13 -8.02 -8.17 -9.49
CA ASP A 13 -7.33 -7.79 -8.24
C ASP A 13 -8.22 -6.97 -7.29
N ALA A 14 -9.52 -6.84 -7.61
CA ALA A 14 -10.47 -5.99 -6.89
C ALA A 14 -10.53 -6.32 -5.39
N TYR A 15 -10.50 -7.60 -5.02
CA TYR A 15 -10.61 -8.00 -3.61
C TYR A 15 -9.48 -7.41 -2.77
N THR A 16 -8.23 -7.61 -3.19
CA THR A 16 -7.06 -7.09 -2.47
C THR A 16 -7.04 -5.57 -2.46
N LEU A 17 -7.35 -4.90 -3.57
CA LEU A 17 -7.35 -3.43 -3.64
C LEU A 17 -8.41 -2.80 -2.73
N ARG A 18 -9.62 -3.36 -2.69
CA ARG A 18 -10.71 -2.87 -1.83
C ARG A 18 -10.43 -3.16 -0.36
N SER A 19 -9.87 -4.33 -0.04
CA SER A 19 -9.45 -4.69 1.31
C SER A 19 -8.34 -3.75 1.82
N LEU A 20 -7.34 -3.44 0.97
CA LEU A 20 -6.30 -2.46 1.28
C LEU A 20 -6.88 -1.06 1.48
N ALA A 21 -7.79 -0.60 0.63
CA ALA A 21 -8.43 0.71 0.77
C ALA A 21 -9.23 0.82 2.08
N SER A 22 -9.95 -0.25 2.46
CA SER A 22 -10.67 -0.32 3.74
C SER A 22 -9.74 -0.29 4.95
N ALA A 23 -8.63 -1.03 4.92
CA ALA A 23 -7.62 -1.03 5.97
C ALA A 23 -6.91 0.33 6.07
N LEU A 24 -6.58 0.93 4.93
CA LEU A 24 -6.00 2.28 4.87
C LEU A 24 -6.92 3.31 5.50
N LYS A 25 -8.23 3.24 5.24
CA LYS A 25 -9.19 4.15 5.88
C LYS A 25 -9.12 4.05 7.40
N LYS A 26 -9.12 2.84 7.96
CA LYS A 26 -8.99 2.63 9.42
C LYS A 26 -7.67 3.18 9.95
N CYS A 27 -6.56 2.94 9.26
CA CYS A 27 -5.23 3.44 9.63
C CYS A 27 -5.17 4.97 9.61
N VAL A 28 -5.73 5.61 8.58
CA VAL A 28 -5.81 7.07 8.46
C VAL A 28 -6.70 7.67 9.55
N ASP A 29 -7.85 7.05 9.84
CA ASP A 29 -8.74 7.49 10.93
C ASP A 29 -8.03 7.38 12.30
N HIS A 30 -7.23 6.34 12.51
CA HIS A 30 -6.38 6.19 13.70
C HIS A 30 -5.30 7.29 13.75
N ALA A 31 -4.58 7.55 12.65
CA ALA A 31 -3.58 8.62 12.59
C ALA A 31 -4.20 10.02 12.87
N ARG A 32 -5.46 10.24 12.44
CA ARG A 32 -6.22 11.46 12.78
C ARG A 32 -6.56 11.55 14.26
N SER A 33 -7.00 10.45 14.86
CA SER A 33 -7.30 10.42 16.29
C SER A 33 -6.07 10.71 17.17
N LEU A 34 -4.87 10.42 16.64
CA LEU A 34 -3.59 10.77 17.26
C LEU A 34 -3.15 12.23 16.98
N GLY A 35 -3.91 13.00 16.18
CA GLY A 35 -3.61 14.41 15.88
C GLY A 35 -2.59 14.64 14.76
N HIS A 36 -2.17 13.59 14.04
CA HIS A 36 -1.14 13.71 13.00
C HIS A 36 -1.68 14.04 11.59
N LEU A 37 -2.99 13.94 11.39
CA LEU A 37 -3.65 14.26 10.12
C LEU A 37 -4.84 15.20 10.34
N GLY A 38 -4.74 16.41 9.80
CA GLY A 38 -5.78 17.44 9.90
C GLY A 38 -5.42 18.68 9.08
N SER A 39 -6.16 19.78 9.23
CA SER A 39 -6.03 20.99 8.41
C SER A 39 -4.64 21.65 8.43
N ASN A 40 -3.86 21.43 9.49
CA ASN A 40 -2.50 21.97 9.64
C ASN A 40 -1.41 20.93 9.37
N SER A 41 -1.78 19.77 8.84
CA SER A 41 -0.84 18.67 8.59
C SER A 41 -0.37 18.65 7.14
N THR A 42 0.86 18.23 6.93
CA THR A 42 1.41 17.91 5.61
C THR A 42 1.65 16.41 5.49
N VAL A 43 1.16 15.83 4.39
CA VAL A 43 1.41 14.44 4.00
C VAL A 43 2.33 14.42 2.78
N VAL A 44 3.43 13.69 2.86
CA VAL A 44 4.30 13.40 1.71
C VAL A 44 4.10 11.94 1.32
N ASP A 45 3.65 11.69 0.08
CA ASP A 45 3.44 10.34 -0.46
C ASP A 45 4.61 9.97 -1.38
N LEU A 46 5.48 9.07 -0.89
CA LEU A 46 6.68 8.61 -1.60
C LEU A 46 6.36 7.40 -2.48
N GLY A 47 6.53 7.57 -3.77
CA GLY A 47 6.08 6.61 -4.78
C GLY A 47 4.58 6.74 -5.05
N CYS A 48 4.09 7.96 -5.16
CA CYS A 48 2.66 8.25 -5.23
C CYS A 48 1.98 7.71 -6.52
N GLY A 49 2.71 7.52 -7.61
CA GLY A 49 2.17 7.13 -8.91
C GLY A 49 1.01 8.02 -9.35
N ASP A 50 -0.14 7.41 -9.61
CA ASP A 50 -1.40 8.10 -9.93
C ASP A 50 -2.12 8.68 -8.69
N ALA A 51 -1.51 8.65 -7.53
CA ALA A 51 -2.02 9.12 -6.24
C ALA A 51 -3.42 8.56 -5.88
N PRO A 52 -3.62 7.23 -5.88
CA PRO A 52 -4.94 6.61 -5.72
C PRO A 52 -5.57 6.88 -4.35
N TYR A 53 -4.78 7.22 -3.36
CA TYR A 53 -5.22 7.46 -1.98
C TYR A 53 -5.16 8.93 -1.56
N LYS A 54 -4.87 9.86 -2.52
CA LYS A 54 -4.78 11.31 -2.24
C LYS A 54 -5.99 11.84 -1.48
N ASN A 55 -7.21 11.53 -1.95
CA ASN A 55 -8.44 12.03 -1.32
C ASN A 55 -8.60 11.53 0.11
N LEU A 56 -8.17 10.30 0.40
CA LEU A 56 -8.20 9.73 1.75
C LEU A 56 -7.17 10.42 2.66
N MET A 57 -5.95 10.62 2.17
CA MET A 57 -4.86 11.23 2.93
C MET A 57 -5.10 12.73 3.17
N ALA A 58 -5.63 13.46 2.17
CA ALA A 58 -5.93 14.87 2.26
C ALA A 58 -7.26 15.19 2.96
N ALA A 59 -8.08 14.19 3.25
CA ALA A 59 -9.36 14.41 3.94
C ALA A 59 -9.10 15.01 5.34
N GLY A 60 -9.91 16.00 5.74
CA GLY A 60 -9.68 16.80 6.94
C GLY A 60 -8.80 18.03 6.71
N GLY A 61 -8.46 18.34 5.44
CA GLY A 61 -7.74 19.56 5.06
C GLY A 61 -6.21 19.44 5.08
N ALA A 62 -5.65 18.24 5.23
CA ALA A 62 -4.21 18.04 5.17
C ALA A 62 -3.66 18.39 3.78
N ARG A 63 -2.50 19.08 3.73
CA ARG A 63 -1.77 19.31 2.50
C ARG A 63 -1.15 18.00 2.02
N TYR A 64 -1.46 17.58 0.79
CA TYR A 64 -0.89 16.39 0.19
C TYR A 64 0.16 16.77 -0.87
N ILE A 65 1.34 16.19 -0.75
CA ILE A 65 2.49 16.33 -1.65
C ILE A 65 2.81 14.95 -2.22
N GLY A 66 2.61 14.75 -3.52
CA GLY A 66 2.99 13.52 -4.21
C GLY A 66 4.43 13.58 -4.72
N CYS A 67 5.23 12.55 -4.41
CA CYS A 67 6.60 12.40 -4.89
C CYS A 67 6.76 11.05 -5.60
N ASP A 68 7.44 11.03 -6.76
CA ASP A 68 7.71 9.80 -7.49
C ASP A 68 9.03 9.91 -8.26
N ILE A 69 9.61 8.77 -8.65
CA ILE A 69 10.81 8.71 -9.50
C ILE A 69 10.53 9.12 -10.95
N GLN A 70 9.27 9.00 -11.39
CA GLN A 70 8.84 9.44 -12.73
C GLN A 70 7.96 10.67 -12.62
N PRO A 71 8.15 11.69 -13.47
CA PRO A 71 7.25 12.83 -13.52
C PRO A 71 5.85 12.39 -13.95
N GLY A 72 4.82 13.03 -13.38
CA GLY A 72 3.43 12.70 -13.68
C GLY A 72 2.45 13.78 -13.22
N PRO A 73 1.18 13.71 -13.63
CA PRO A 73 0.19 14.75 -13.35
C PRO A 73 -0.17 14.88 -11.87
N LYS A 74 0.23 13.92 -11.03
CA LYS A 74 0.01 13.89 -9.58
C LYS A 74 1.31 14.04 -8.78
N VAL A 75 2.44 14.11 -9.46
CA VAL A 75 3.78 14.26 -8.86
C VAL A 75 4.08 15.75 -8.75
N GLU A 76 4.24 16.23 -7.52
CA GLU A 76 4.65 17.62 -7.23
C GLU A 76 6.17 17.74 -7.24
N PHE A 77 6.87 16.71 -6.72
CA PHE A 77 8.33 16.65 -6.73
C PHE A 77 8.82 15.30 -7.27
N THR A 78 9.76 15.38 -8.21
CA THR A 78 10.47 14.18 -8.68
C THR A 78 11.56 13.83 -7.67
N ILE A 79 11.65 12.54 -7.30
CA ILE A 79 12.71 12.01 -6.43
C ILE A 79 14.02 12.04 -7.22
N ASN A 80 15.08 12.58 -6.62
CA ASN A 80 16.40 12.67 -7.23
C ASN A 80 17.03 11.26 -7.40
N ASP A 81 18.04 11.15 -8.25
CA ASP A 81 18.79 9.90 -8.49
C ASP A 81 19.46 9.35 -7.21
N ASP A 82 19.79 10.26 -6.30
CA ASP A 82 20.27 9.91 -4.97
C ASP A 82 19.15 9.48 -3.99
N GLY A 83 17.91 9.37 -4.42
CA GLY A 83 16.74 8.99 -3.62
C GLY A 83 16.21 10.08 -2.69
N SER A 84 16.80 11.26 -2.69
CA SER A 84 16.33 12.40 -1.90
C SER A 84 15.14 13.10 -2.57
N VAL A 85 14.26 13.69 -1.76
CA VAL A 85 13.18 14.55 -2.22
C VAL A 85 13.58 16.00 -1.99
N PRO A 86 13.35 16.96 -2.94
CA PRO A 86 13.71 18.36 -2.79
C PRO A 86 12.78 19.10 -1.81
N LEU A 87 12.62 18.54 -0.62
CA LEU A 87 11.90 19.09 0.51
C LEU A 87 12.84 19.21 1.73
N PRO A 88 12.63 20.19 2.60
CA PRO A 88 13.41 20.31 3.82
C PRO A 88 13.18 19.11 4.77
N ALA A 89 14.10 18.88 5.68
CA ALA A 89 13.88 17.93 6.77
C ALA A 89 12.68 18.37 7.63
N ALA A 90 11.98 17.41 8.21
CA ALA A 90 10.79 17.63 9.03
C ALA A 90 9.64 18.38 8.31
N ALA A 91 9.55 18.24 6.98
CA ALA A 91 8.52 18.86 6.17
C ALA A 91 7.13 18.21 6.30
N ALA A 92 7.03 17.02 6.87
CA ALA A 92 5.81 16.21 6.89
C ALA A 92 5.41 15.76 8.29
N ASN A 93 4.13 15.88 8.62
CA ASN A 93 3.54 15.23 9.80
C ASN A 93 3.28 13.74 9.55
N CYS A 94 3.06 13.37 8.28
CA CYS A 94 2.90 12.00 7.86
C CYS A 94 3.63 11.76 6.54
N VAL A 95 4.38 10.65 6.46
CA VAL A 95 4.89 10.11 5.20
C VAL A 95 4.05 8.88 4.86
N ALA A 96 3.55 8.84 3.63
CA ALA A 96 2.85 7.70 3.06
C ALA A 96 3.76 6.96 2.08
N SER A 97 3.65 5.62 2.04
CA SER A 97 4.38 4.74 1.12
C SER A 97 3.50 3.52 0.83
N PHE A 98 2.85 3.50 -0.33
CA PHE A 98 1.85 2.47 -0.63
C PHE A 98 2.30 1.57 -1.79
N GLN A 99 2.66 0.33 -1.47
CA GLN A 99 3.13 -0.67 -2.43
C GLN A 99 4.39 -0.16 -3.18
N VAL A 100 5.37 0.29 -2.41
CA VAL A 100 6.65 0.84 -2.92
C VAL A 100 7.84 0.04 -2.40
N LEU A 101 7.80 -0.40 -1.12
CA LEU A 101 8.96 -0.98 -0.45
C LEU A 101 9.47 -2.27 -1.13
N GLU A 102 8.60 -3.02 -1.79
CA GLU A 102 8.96 -4.20 -2.58
C GLU A 102 9.82 -3.86 -3.81
N HIS A 103 9.74 -2.61 -4.29
CA HIS A 103 10.49 -2.08 -5.44
C HIS A 103 11.78 -1.35 -5.03
N VAL A 104 12.03 -1.22 -3.74
CA VAL A 104 13.20 -0.52 -3.20
C VAL A 104 14.33 -1.50 -2.97
N TRP A 105 15.50 -1.30 -3.60
CA TRP A 105 16.70 -2.10 -3.34
C TRP A 105 17.40 -1.66 -2.06
N ASP A 106 17.68 -0.36 -1.93
CA ASP A 106 18.39 0.24 -0.78
C ASP A 106 17.38 0.73 0.27
N LEU A 107 17.12 -0.11 1.27
CA LEU A 107 16.18 0.17 2.35
C LEU A 107 16.70 1.25 3.30
N ASP A 108 18.02 1.32 3.53
CA ASP A 108 18.63 2.30 4.43
C ASP A 108 18.40 3.70 3.90
N ARG A 109 18.64 3.87 2.61
CA ARG A 109 18.43 5.13 1.92
C ARG A 109 16.95 5.54 1.91
N TYR A 110 16.06 4.62 1.51
CA TYR A 110 14.63 4.91 1.39
C TYR A 110 13.98 5.23 2.75
N LEU A 111 14.18 4.39 3.75
CA LEU A 111 13.63 4.59 5.08
C LEU A 111 14.33 5.76 5.81
N GLY A 112 15.61 6.00 5.53
CA GLY A 112 16.32 7.20 5.97
C GLY A 112 15.68 8.47 5.43
N GLU A 113 15.27 8.49 4.17
CA GLU A 113 14.58 9.63 3.56
C GLU A 113 13.16 9.81 4.14
N CYS A 114 12.40 8.72 4.35
CA CYS A 114 11.13 8.77 5.07
C CYS A 114 11.31 9.42 6.45
N ARG A 115 12.36 9.01 7.18
CA ARG A 115 12.66 9.55 8.50
C ARG A 115 13.10 11.02 8.44
N ARG A 116 13.90 11.41 7.45
CA ARG A 116 14.34 12.81 7.27
C ARG A 116 13.16 13.75 7.03
N LEU A 117 12.21 13.33 6.19
CA LEU A 117 11.03 14.11 5.84
C LEU A 117 10.04 14.26 6.99
N LEU A 118 9.95 13.28 7.89
CA LEU A 118 9.02 13.32 9.02
C LEU A 118 9.46 14.35 10.07
N ALA A 119 8.52 15.15 10.57
CA ALA A 119 8.67 15.93 11.77
C ALA A 119 8.97 15.03 12.99
N PRO A 120 9.48 15.57 14.10
CA PRO A 120 9.55 14.83 15.36
C PRO A 120 8.19 14.23 15.70
N ASP A 121 8.18 12.97 16.11
CA ASP A 121 6.96 12.17 16.37
C ASP A 121 6.02 11.95 15.17
N GLY A 122 6.42 12.37 13.97
CA GLY A 122 5.64 12.17 12.73
C GLY A 122 5.39 10.69 12.41
N LEU A 123 4.33 10.41 11.67
CA LEU A 123 3.88 9.05 11.36
C LEU A 123 4.28 8.61 9.94
N LEU A 124 4.76 7.39 9.83
CA LEU A 124 4.87 6.64 8.58
C LEU A 124 3.66 5.71 8.43
N ILE A 125 2.92 5.83 7.33
CA ILE A 125 1.88 4.87 6.92
C ILE A 125 2.42 4.13 5.70
N LEU A 126 2.77 2.86 5.89
CA LEU A 126 3.45 2.06 4.87
C LEU A 126 2.67 0.79 4.57
N SER A 127 2.41 0.51 3.28
CA SER A 127 1.94 -0.81 2.86
C SER A 127 2.91 -1.47 1.89
N THR A 128 3.07 -2.79 2.01
CA THR A 128 3.91 -3.59 1.11
C THR A 128 3.42 -5.04 1.03
N HIS A 129 3.90 -5.77 0.02
CA HIS A 129 3.49 -7.15 -0.19
C HIS A 129 4.15 -8.14 0.78
N GLY A 130 3.30 -8.93 1.45
CA GLY A 130 3.72 -10.17 2.11
C GLY A 130 3.82 -11.31 1.10
N ASN A 131 2.67 -11.81 0.66
CA ASN A 131 2.59 -12.87 -0.36
C ASN A 131 1.93 -12.32 -1.62
N TRP A 132 2.70 -12.20 -2.71
CA TRP A 132 2.19 -11.69 -3.99
C TRP A 132 2.95 -12.27 -5.18
N LEU A 133 2.30 -12.22 -6.36
CA LEU A 133 2.93 -12.59 -7.63
C LEU A 133 3.97 -11.54 -8.03
N TYR A 134 4.94 -11.95 -8.84
CA TYR A 134 5.93 -11.04 -9.43
C TYR A 134 5.24 -9.94 -10.25
N HIS A 135 5.58 -8.67 -9.96
CA HIS A 135 4.96 -7.53 -10.65
C HIS A 135 5.94 -6.34 -10.71
N PRO A 136 6.85 -6.29 -11.71
CA PRO A 136 7.88 -5.26 -11.78
C PRO A 136 7.29 -3.90 -12.16
N HIS A 137 7.53 -2.88 -11.29
CA HIS A 137 7.19 -1.48 -11.52
C HIS A 137 8.18 -0.54 -10.82
N PRO A 138 9.38 -0.28 -11.34
CA PRO A 138 10.05 -0.89 -12.51
C PRO A 138 10.65 -2.25 -12.21
N THR A 139 11.01 -2.54 -10.98
CA THR A 139 11.67 -3.78 -10.52
C THR A 139 10.97 -4.29 -9.27
N ASP A 140 10.95 -5.60 -9.06
CA ASP A 140 10.30 -6.26 -7.92
C ASP A 140 11.34 -7.12 -7.20
N TYR A 141 11.79 -6.70 -6.03
CA TYR A 141 12.95 -7.27 -5.35
C TYR A 141 12.58 -8.25 -4.26
N ARG A 142 11.46 -8.05 -3.52
CA ARG A 142 11.22 -8.80 -2.28
C ARG A 142 9.77 -8.94 -1.88
N ARG A 143 9.56 -9.93 -1.01
CA ARG A 143 8.34 -10.15 -0.26
C ARG A 143 8.69 -10.18 1.22
N TRP A 144 7.72 -9.87 2.06
CA TRP A 144 7.95 -9.67 3.47
C TRP A 144 7.24 -10.72 4.32
N THR A 145 7.95 -11.32 5.27
CA THR A 145 7.28 -11.87 6.45
C THR A 145 6.91 -10.71 7.37
N ARG A 146 5.88 -10.89 8.19
CA ARG A 146 5.47 -9.86 9.14
C ARG A 146 6.63 -9.40 10.02
N ASP A 147 7.30 -10.34 10.69
CA ASP A 147 8.39 -10.02 11.61
C ASP A 147 9.61 -9.44 10.91
N GLY A 148 9.90 -9.88 9.68
CA GLY A 148 10.96 -9.31 8.85
C GLY A 148 10.70 -7.83 8.56
N LEU A 149 9.47 -7.48 8.13
CA LEU A 149 9.08 -6.09 7.87
C LEU A 149 9.18 -5.22 9.12
N LEU A 150 8.63 -5.68 10.24
CA LEU A 150 8.65 -4.92 11.49
C LEU A 150 10.07 -4.71 12.01
N ARG A 151 10.94 -5.71 11.88
CA ARG A 151 12.36 -5.61 12.24
C ARG A 151 13.10 -4.59 11.37
N GLU A 152 12.85 -4.58 10.04
CA GLU A 152 13.47 -3.60 9.14
C GLU A 152 13.07 -2.16 9.50
N LEU A 153 11.82 -1.93 9.87
CA LEU A 153 11.35 -0.62 10.30
C LEU A 153 11.94 -0.21 11.66
N THR A 154 11.91 -1.11 12.65
CA THR A 154 12.39 -0.81 14.00
C THR A 154 13.89 -0.58 14.05
N SER A 155 14.67 -1.34 13.30
CA SER A 155 16.14 -1.14 13.22
C SER A 155 16.55 0.19 12.58
N ARG A 156 15.61 0.85 11.85
CA ARG A 156 15.84 2.15 11.19
C ARG A 156 15.14 3.33 11.87
N GLY A 157 14.83 3.18 13.16
CA GLY A 157 14.35 4.28 13.99
C GLY A 157 12.85 4.57 13.88
N PHE A 158 12.05 3.54 13.64
CA PHE A 158 10.59 3.62 13.71
C PHE A 158 10.03 2.77 14.85
N ALA A 159 9.14 3.32 15.67
CA ALA A 159 8.34 2.58 16.63
C ALA A 159 7.03 2.15 15.98
N ILE A 160 6.72 0.86 16.00
CA ILE A 160 5.47 0.35 15.45
C ILE A 160 4.30 0.74 16.36
N VAL A 161 3.32 1.44 15.79
CA VAL A 161 2.09 1.85 16.48
C VAL A 161 0.99 0.83 16.24
N ASP A 162 0.83 0.38 14.97
CA ASP A 162 -0.18 -0.60 14.59
C ASP A 162 0.26 -1.37 13.33
N THR A 163 -0.27 -2.59 13.16
CA THR A 163 -0.01 -3.41 11.98
C THR A 163 -1.29 -4.13 11.57
N LEU A 164 -1.74 -3.91 10.35
CA LEU A 164 -2.88 -4.57 9.75
C LEU A 164 -2.43 -5.57 8.69
N SER A 165 -2.90 -6.80 8.81
CA SER A 165 -2.68 -7.88 7.86
C SER A 165 -3.90 -8.01 6.96
N ILE A 166 -3.71 -7.99 5.65
CA ILE A 166 -4.77 -7.82 4.66
C ILE A 166 -4.74 -9.00 3.70
N VAL A 167 -5.87 -9.68 3.58
CA VAL A 167 -6.09 -10.88 2.76
C VAL A 167 -5.29 -12.08 3.25
N GLY A 168 -5.97 -13.03 3.85
CA GLY A 168 -5.39 -14.26 4.41
C GLY A 168 -5.07 -15.33 3.37
N PRO A 169 -4.43 -16.44 3.80
CA PRO A 169 -3.86 -17.44 2.89
C PRO A 169 -4.89 -18.18 2.02
N LEU A 170 -6.09 -18.42 2.49
CA LEU A 170 -7.14 -19.02 1.65
C LEU A 170 -7.52 -18.04 0.52
N ALA A 171 -7.77 -16.78 0.85
CA ALA A 171 -8.20 -15.79 -0.11
C ALA A 171 -7.08 -15.40 -1.11
N TRP A 172 -5.82 -15.22 -0.67
CA TRP A 172 -4.78 -14.86 -1.64
C TRP A 172 -4.38 -16.04 -2.55
N THR A 173 -4.52 -17.30 -2.14
CA THR A 173 -4.36 -18.44 -3.06
C THR A 173 -5.45 -18.45 -4.13
N THR A 174 -6.69 -18.11 -3.78
CA THR A 174 -7.79 -17.89 -4.73
C THR A 174 -7.51 -16.68 -5.63
N GLN A 175 -6.97 -15.59 -5.07
CA GLN A 175 -6.57 -14.39 -5.82
C GLN A 175 -5.54 -14.71 -6.92
N PHE A 176 -4.52 -15.51 -6.63
CA PHE A 176 -3.49 -15.89 -7.60
C PHE A 176 -4.07 -16.70 -8.77
N ARG A 177 -4.95 -17.64 -8.47
CA ARG A 177 -5.68 -18.38 -9.52
C ARG A 177 -6.57 -17.46 -10.36
N THR A 178 -7.26 -16.51 -9.72
CA THR A 178 -8.11 -15.54 -10.40
C THR A 178 -7.30 -14.69 -11.39
N ILE A 179 -6.14 -14.19 -10.96
CA ILE A 179 -5.22 -13.44 -11.84
C ILE A 179 -4.76 -14.32 -13.02
N ALA A 180 -4.34 -15.55 -12.74
CA ALA A 180 -3.87 -16.46 -13.78
C ALA A 180 -4.98 -16.76 -14.81
N TYR A 181 -6.18 -17.09 -14.36
CA TYR A 181 -7.34 -17.34 -15.24
C TYR A 181 -7.72 -16.08 -16.04
N HIS A 182 -7.69 -14.90 -15.43
CA HIS A 182 -7.92 -13.66 -16.16
C HIS A 182 -6.96 -13.51 -17.35
N HIS A 183 -5.67 -13.79 -17.16
CA HIS A 183 -4.68 -13.75 -18.24
C HIS A 183 -4.93 -14.82 -19.32
N VAL A 184 -5.39 -16.00 -18.94
CA VAL A 184 -5.77 -17.04 -19.91
C VAL A 184 -6.98 -16.61 -20.72
N PHE A 185 -8.05 -16.17 -20.07
CA PHE A 185 -9.28 -15.77 -20.75
C PHE A 185 -9.10 -14.56 -21.68
N LYS A 186 -8.23 -13.62 -21.33
CA LYS A 186 -7.92 -12.47 -22.21
C LYS A 186 -7.50 -12.87 -23.64
N ARG A 187 -6.94 -14.07 -23.83
CA ARG A 187 -6.52 -14.59 -25.14
C ARG A 187 -7.69 -14.90 -26.06
N PHE A 188 -8.91 -15.03 -25.52
CA PHE A 188 -10.13 -15.35 -26.28
C PHE A 188 -10.98 -14.12 -26.65
N GLY A 189 -10.36 -12.92 -26.70
CA GLY A 189 -11.02 -11.69 -27.12
C GLY A 189 -12.19 -11.27 -26.23
N LEU A 190 -13.28 -10.78 -26.82
CA LEU A 190 -14.44 -10.26 -26.08
C LEU A 190 -15.17 -11.34 -25.29
N VAL A 191 -15.31 -12.55 -25.85
CA VAL A 191 -15.95 -13.68 -25.17
C VAL A 191 -15.16 -14.06 -23.92
N GLY A 192 -13.83 -14.17 -24.04
CA GLY A 192 -12.97 -14.44 -22.89
C GLY A 192 -13.03 -13.34 -21.83
N ARG A 193 -13.12 -12.08 -22.23
CA ARG A 193 -13.29 -10.94 -21.29
C ARG A 193 -14.59 -11.05 -20.49
N PHE A 194 -15.68 -11.43 -21.12
CA PHE A 194 -16.97 -11.65 -20.44
C PHE A 194 -16.88 -12.77 -19.41
N PHE A 195 -16.35 -13.94 -19.78
CA PHE A 195 -16.18 -15.07 -18.85
C PHE A 195 -15.19 -14.75 -17.73
N SER A 196 -14.12 -14.00 -18.03
CA SER A 196 -13.18 -13.51 -17.02
C SER A 196 -13.85 -12.61 -15.99
N ALA A 197 -14.70 -11.67 -16.42
CA ALA A 197 -15.42 -10.78 -15.52
C ALA A 197 -16.38 -11.56 -14.59
N LEU A 198 -17.11 -12.52 -15.14
CA LEU A 198 -18.00 -13.40 -14.36
C LEU A 198 -17.21 -14.23 -13.33
N LEU A 199 -16.08 -14.84 -13.76
CA LEU A 199 -15.19 -15.57 -12.85
C LEU A 199 -14.66 -14.66 -11.72
N CYS A 200 -14.20 -13.44 -12.04
CA CYS A 200 -13.71 -12.49 -11.04
C CYS A 200 -14.78 -12.15 -10.00
N LEU A 201 -16.05 -11.97 -10.40
CA LEU A 201 -17.16 -11.74 -9.46
C LEU A 201 -17.37 -12.92 -8.52
N LEU A 202 -17.39 -14.15 -9.06
CA LEU A 202 -17.54 -15.37 -8.25
C LEU A 202 -16.38 -15.57 -7.30
N MET A 203 -15.15 -15.35 -7.78
CA MET A 203 -13.94 -15.46 -6.95
C MET A 203 -13.86 -14.34 -5.92
N TYR A 204 -14.35 -13.13 -6.20
CA TYR A 204 -14.46 -12.07 -5.21
C TYR A 204 -15.33 -12.50 -4.01
N ALA A 205 -16.53 -13.02 -4.27
CA ALA A 205 -17.42 -13.50 -3.22
C ALA A 205 -16.81 -14.67 -2.44
N ARG A 206 -16.13 -15.59 -3.15
CA ARG A 206 -15.39 -16.70 -2.53
C ARG A 206 -14.27 -16.19 -1.61
N MET A 207 -13.43 -15.27 -2.05
CA MET A 207 -12.35 -14.69 -1.24
C MET A 207 -12.89 -14.00 0.01
N ALA A 208 -14.04 -13.31 -0.09
CA ALA A 208 -14.67 -12.70 1.07
C ALA A 208 -15.11 -13.73 2.12
N LEU A 209 -15.62 -14.88 1.68
CA LEU A 209 -15.96 -15.98 2.58
C LEU A 209 -14.69 -16.64 3.15
N GLU A 210 -13.68 -16.88 2.33
CA GLU A 210 -12.41 -17.49 2.72
C GLU A 210 -11.69 -16.68 3.81
N ASP A 211 -11.68 -15.34 3.71
CA ASP A 211 -11.10 -14.47 4.73
C ASP A 211 -11.89 -14.49 6.05
N GLN A 212 -13.22 -14.65 5.98
CA GLN A 212 -14.05 -14.82 7.20
C GLN A 212 -13.81 -16.17 7.90
N LEU A 213 -13.50 -17.21 7.13
CA LEU A 213 -13.25 -18.56 7.65
C LEU A 213 -11.81 -18.75 8.12
N THR A 214 -10.88 -17.94 7.63
CA THR A 214 -9.46 -18.07 7.99
C THR A 214 -9.22 -17.57 9.42
N PRO A 215 -8.56 -18.36 10.30
CA PRO A 215 -8.19 -17.93 11.64
C PRO A 215 -7.39 -16.63 11.62
N GLN A 216 -7.65 -15.74 12.59
CA GLN A 216 -7.05 -14.39 12.60
C GLN A 216 -5.54 -14.40 12.80
N ASP A 217 -5.01 -15.35 13.57
CA ASP A 217 -3.56 -15.57 13.73
C ASP A 217 -2.91 -15.98 12.41
N MET A 218 -3.59 -16.82 11.62
CA MET A 218 -3.13 -17.23 10.31
C MET A 218 -3.11 -16.08 9.31
N ILE A 219 -4.14 -15.21 9.32
CA ILE A 219 -4.16 -13.98 8.50
C ILE A 219 -3.05 -13.05 8.96
N ARG A 220 -2.91 -12.84 10.28
CA ARG A 220 -1.90 -11.94 10.86
C ARG A 220 -0.50 -12.26 10.37
N ASP A 221 -0.14 -13.54 10.35
CA ASP A 221 1.24 -13.95 10.09
C ASP A 221 1.51 -14.27 8.60
N ASN A 222 0.45 -14.44 7.78
CA ASN A 222 0.55 -14.88 6.39
C ASN A 222 -0.28 -14.03 5.41
N ALA A 223 -0.30 -12.72 5.57
CA ALA A 223 -1.11 -11.86 4.72
C ALA A 223 -0.54 -11.68 3.31
N ALA A 224 -1.41 -11.34 2.35
CA ALA A 224 -0.99 -10.87 1.03
C ALA A 224 -0.32 -9.49 1.10
N VAL A 225 -0.84 -8.61 1.95
CA VAL A 225 -0.36 -7.24 2.14
C VAL A 225 -0.28 -6.94 3.63
N TYR A 226 0.79 -6.30 4.05
CA TYR A 226 0.92 -5.69 5.37
C TYR A 226 0.78 -4.17 5.25
N LEU A 227 0.03 -3.57 6.18
CA LEU A 227 -0.09 -2.13 6.35
C LEU A 227 0.39 -1.79 7.77
N VAL A 228 1.39 -0.93 7.85
CA VAL A 228 2.04 -0.56 9.11
C VAL A 228 1.84 0.92 9.36
N LEU A 229 1.40 1.26 10.56
CA LEU A 229 1.48 2.60 11.14
C LEU A 229 2.68 2.63 12.09
N ALA A 230 3.64 3.48 11.80
CA ALA A 230 4.83 3.59 12.62
C ALA A 230 5.14 5.04 12.94
N ARG A 231 5.76 5.33 14.10
CA ARG A 231 6.15 6.65 14.53
C ARG A 231 7.67 6.81 14.40
N ARG A 232 8.12 7.96 13.90
CA ARG A 232 9.53 8.33 13.92
C ARG A 232 10.03 8.40 15.36
N LEU A 233 11.11 7.69 15.65
CA LEU A 233 11.86 7.84 16.90
C LEU A 233 12.81 9.05 16.81
N PRO A 234 13.15 9.67 17.94
CA PRO A 234 14.11 10.78 18.02
C PRO A 234 15.45 10.54 17.32
#